data_0cc2b118663f85ff2126ade22e1d6e2c
#
_entry.id   0cc2b118663f85ff2126ade22e1d6e2c
#
_cell.length_a   1.000
_cell.length_b   1.000
_cell.length_c   1.000
_cell.angle_alpha   90.00
_cell.angle_beta   90.00
_cell.angle_gamma   90.00
#
_symmetry.space_group_name_H-M   'P 1'
#
loop_
_entity.id
_entity.type
_entity.pdbx_description
1 polymer ?
#
loop_
_entity_poly.entity_id
_entity_poly.type
_entity_poly.pdbx_seq_one_letter_code
_entity_poly.pdbx_strand_id
1 'polypeptide(L)'
;MRRRLGFEQKTKTLNFKKIAKTRRQRGYNWEDTLVKRFNKIKNWKAFRLGSPSVALPDILSVNNRKSILFTIEAKSGTGTTLHVPYDQIIRCLKWTENFELYKTRKVILAFKFLSKKRIGVGEYEKRELREYYKVWKISHKPVDMVCKYDGTTYALIDGEKKKLDLKDYEVPFDS
;
A
#
# COMPACT_ATOMS: atom_id res chain seq x y z
N MET A 1 25.47 38.86 -1.62
CA MET A 1 24.69 37.89 -2.44
C MET A 1 24.75 36.43 -1.99
N ARG A 2 25.89 35.92 -1.46
CA ARG A 2 26.05 34.48 -1.01
C ARG A 2 25.16 34.01 0.18
N ARG A 3 24.73 34.91 1.09
CA ARG A 3 23.91 34.54 2.27
C ARG A 3 22.46 34.19 1.97
N ARG A 4 21.83 34.73 0.90
CA ARG A 4 20.45 34.45 0.51
C ARG A 4 20.26 33.02 -0.10
N LEU A 5 21.23 32.57 -0.90
CA LEU A 5 21.22 31.24 -1.53
C LEU A 5 21.29 30.10 -0.49
N GLY A 6 22.05 30.26 0.59
CA GLY A 6 22.16 29.25 1.65
C GLY A 6 20.88 29.10 2.49
N PHE A 7 20.10 30.18 2.66
CA PHE A 7 18.84 30.14 3.41
C PHE A 7 17.74 29.44 2.63
N GLU A 8 17.60 29.72 1.33
CA GLU A 8 16.60 29.06 0.45
C GLU A 8 16.87 27.55 0.29
N GLN A 9 18.13 27.13 0.17
CA GLN A 9 18.47 25.70 0.11
C GLN A 9 18.15 24.97 1.42
N LYS A 10 18.45 25.56 2.58
CA LYS A 10 18.10 24.98 3.90
C LYS A 10 16.59 24.85 4.08
N THR A 11 15.82 25.84 3.67
CA THR A 11 14.36 25.84 3.77
C THR A 11 13.73 24.79 2.86
N LYS A 12 14.21 24.63 1.61
CA LYS A 12 13.79 23.57 0.70
C LYS A 12 14.09 22.17 1.29
N THR A 13 15.29 21.95 1.81
CA THR A 13 15.69 20.67 2.40
C THR A 13 14.85 20.31 3.63
N LEU A 14 14.54 21.27 4.50
CA LEU A 14 13.65 21.10 5.65
C LEU A 14 12.23 20.72 5.23
N ASN A 15 11.70 21.34 4.18
CA ASN A 15 10.39 21.02 3.63
C ASN A 15 10.32 19.61 3.04
N PHE A 16 11.34 19.17 2.31
CA PHE A 16 11.42 17.79 1.79
C PHE A 16 11.44 16.75 2.91
N LYS A 17 12.23 16.96 3.98
CA LYS A 17 12.28 16.07 5.15
C LYS A 17 10.92 15.98 5.85
N LYS A 18 10.22 17.11 6.02
CA LYS A 18 8.87 17.17 6.61
C LYS A 18 7.84 16.40 5.76
N ILE A 19 7.88 16.56 4.44
CA ILE A 19 7.01 15.83 3.50
C ILE A 19 7.28 14.32 3.57
N ALA A 20 8.54 13.90 3.56
CA ALA A 20 8.91 12.49 3.66
C ALA A 20 8.46 11.87 4.99
N LYS A 21 8.65 12.57 6.12
CA LYS A 21 8.17 12.14 7.45
C LYS A 21 6.64 11.96 7.45
N THR A 22 5.90 12.92 6.90
CA THR A 22 4.44 12.86 6.83
C THR A 22 3.96 11.69 5.97
N ARG A 23 4.62 11.41 4.82
CA ARG A 23 4.28 10.26 3.96
C ARG A 23 4.50 8.94 4.70
N ARG A 24 5.66 8.79 5.37
CA ARG A 24 5.99 7.59 6.16
C ARG A 24 4.96 7.37 7.28
N GLN A 25 4.61 8.42 8.02
CA GLN A 25 3.61 8.35 9.09
C GLN A 25 2.23 7.92 8.57
N ARG A 26 1.82 8.39 7.39
CA ARG A 26 0.56 7.96 6.75
C ARG A 26 0.58 6.48 6.38
N GLY A 27 1.71 5.99 5.85
CA GLY A 27 1.91 4.56 5.59
C GLY A 27 1.71 3.74 6.85
N TYR A 28 2.45 4.07 7.91
CA TYR A 28 2.34 3.37 9.20
C TYR A 28 0.93 3.41 9.79
N ASN A 29 0.24 4.55 9.73
CA ASN A 29 -1.13 4.67 10.22
C ASN A 29 -2.11 3.78 9.43
N TRP A 30 -1.88 3.60 8.13
CA TRP A 30 -2.70 2.72 7.31
C TRP A 30 -2.44 1.25 7.63
N GLU A 31 -1.19 0.83 7.71
CA GLU A 31 -0.78 -0.51 8.12
C GLU A 31 -1.35 -0.86 9.50
N ASP A 32 -1.19 0.03 10.51
CA ASP A 32 -1.73 -0.17 11.85
C ASP A 32 -3.27 -0.25 11.85
N THR A 33 -3.94 0.51 10.97
CA THR A 33 -5.40 0.45 10.82
C THR A 33 -5.83 -0.93 10.32
N LEU A 34 -5.15 -1.47 9.30
CA LEU A 34 -5.43 -2.79 8.76
C LEU A 34 -5.20 -3.89 9.81
N VAL A 35 -4.08 -3.84 10.51
CA VAL A 35 -3.76 -4.79 11.59
C VAL A 35 -4.83 -4.76 12.67
N LYS A 36 -5.26 -3.58 13.12
CA LYS A 36 -6.33 -3.44 14.12
C LYS A 36 -7.67 -3.99 13.62
N ARG A 37 -8.01 -3.74 12.36
CA ARG A 37 -9.25 -4.25 11.74
C ARG A 37 -9.25 -5.78 11.72
N PHE A 38 -8.20 -6.41 11.19
CA PHE A 38 -8.08 -7.88 11.19
C PHE A 38 -8.14 -8.47 12.61
N ASN A 39 -7.42 -7.88 13.56
CA ASN A 39 -7.37 -8.39 14.92
C ASN A 39 -8.69 -8.24 15.71
N LYS A 40 -9.63 -7.42 15.24
CA LYS A 40 -10.99 -7.34 15.80
C LYS A 40 -11.89 -8.50 15.36
N ILE A 41 -11.55 -9.17 14.27
CA ILE A 41 -12.36 -10.26 13.73
C ILE A 41 -11.96 -11.58 14.38
N LYS A 42 -12.95 -12.33 14.82
CA LYS A 42 -12.75 -13.64 15.43
C LYS A 42 -11.92 -14.57 14.54
N ASN A 43 -10.90 -15.22 15.13
CA ASN A 43 -10.00 -16.15 14.50
C ASN A 43 -9.00 -15.54 13.50
N TRP A 44 -8.98 -14.21 13.31
CA TRP A 44 -7.93 -13.55 12.56
C TRP A 44 -6.84 -13.02 13.49
N LYS A 45 -5.60 -13.10 13.02
CA LYS A 45 -4.43 -12.43 13.60
C LYS A 45 -3.64 -11.77 12.51
N ALA A 46 -3.31 -10.52 12.70
CA ALA A 46 -2.50 -9.75 11.79
C ALA A 46 -1.31 -9.11 12.51
N PHE A 47 -0.21 -9.03 11.80
CA PHE A 47 1.04 -8.49 12.29
C PHE A 47 1.59 -7.50 11.27
N ARG A 48 1.97 -6.32 11.73
CA ARG A 48 2.76 -5.41 10.93
C ARG A 48 4.20 -5.93 10.93
N LEU A 49 4.70 -6.29 9.76
CA LEU A 49 6.07 -6.75 9.58
C LEU A 49 6.98 -5.60 9.18
N GLY A 50 6.38 -4.49 8.75
CA GLY A 50 7.03 -3.30 8.25
C GLY A 50 8.23 -2.87 9.09
N SER A 51 9.36 -2.98 8.49
CA SER A 51 10.68 -2.65 9.00
C SER A 51 11.44 -1.93 7.89
N PRO A 52 12.58 -1.30 8.14
CA PRO A 52 13.50 -0.92 7.08
C PRO A 52 14.01 -2.10 6.25
N SER A 53 13.68 -3.34 6.59
CA SER A 53 14.03 -4.53 5.82
C SER A 53 13.28 -4.57 4.49
N VAL A 54 14.02 -4.63 3.39
CA VAL A 54 13.51 -4.74 2.02
C VAL A 54 12.84 -6.10 1.73
N ALA A 55 12.95 -7.07 2.65
CA ALA A 55 12.56 -8.46 2.42
C ALA A 55 11.16 -8.85 2.95
N LEU A 56 10.49 -7.97 3.70
CA LEU A 56 9.22 -8.28 4.35
C LEU A 56 8.02 -7.58 3.68
N PRO A 57 6.84 -8.24 3.56
CA PRO A 57 5.60 -7.55 3.25
C PRO A 57 5.24 -6.57 4.38
N ASP A 58 4.37 -5.61 4.11
CA ASP A 58 3.94 -4.66 5.14
C ASP A 58 3.18 -5.36 6.27
N ILE A 59 2.28 -6.29 5.92
CA ILE A 59 1.42 -6.99 6.87
C ILE A 59 1.32 -8.48 6.50
N LEU A 60 1.37 -9.33 7.52
CA LEU A 60 0.95 -10.72 7.45
C LEU A 60 -0.36 -10.87 8.23
N SER A 61 -1.37 -11.46 7.62
CA SER A 61 -2.65 -11.74 8.28
C SER A 61 -3.05 -13.19 8.09
N VAL A 62 -3.44 -13.87 9.18
CA VAL A 62 -3.74 -15.30 9.18
C VAL A 62 -5.06 -15.59 9.87
N ASN A 63 -5.75 -16.60 9.34
CA ASN A 63 -6.88 -17.25 9.99
C ASN A 63 -6.59 -18.75 10.07
N ASN A 64 -6.05 -19.19 11.19
CA ASN A 64 -5.65 -20.60 11.39
C ASN A 64 -6.82 -21.56 11.30
N ARG A 65 -8.02 -21.15 11.76
CA ARG A 65 -9.21 -22.01 11.74
C ARG A 65 -9.69 -22.31 10.32
N LYS A 66 -9.60 -21.32 9.40
CA LYS A 66 -9.96 -21.48 7.98
C LYS A 66 -8.78 -21.84 7.10
N SER A 67 -7.58 -21.95 7.65
CA SER A 67 -6.33 -22.16 6.92
C SER A 67 -6.11 -21.12 5.81
N ILE A 68 -6.27 -19.83 6.17
CA ILE A 68 -6.12 -18.69 5.26
C ILE A 68 -4.93 -17.83 5.69
N LEU A 69 -4.12 -17.45 4.72
CA LEU A 69 -3.01 -16.51 4.90
C LEU A 69 -3.06 -15.41 3.84
N PHE A 70 -2.85 -14.17 4.27
CA PHE A 70 -2.66 -13.02 3.39
C PHE A 70 -1.32 -12.37 3.66
N THR A 71 -0.56 -12.13 2.60
CA THR A 71 0.51 -11.13 2.59
C THR A 71 -0.06 -9.86 1.98
N ILE A 72 0.16 -8.72 2.64
CA ILE A 72 -0.49 -7.46 2.27
C ILE A 72 0.57 -6.40 2.06
N GLU A 73 0.49 -5.74 0.92
CA GLU A 73 1.21 -4.49 0.63
C GLU A 73 0.23 -3.34 0.74
N ALA A 74 0.55 -2.34 1.55
CA ALA A 74 -0.36 -1.26 1.91
C ALA A 74 0.12 0.10 1.36
N LYS A 75 -0.74 0.79 0.62
CA LYS A 75 -0.44 2.10 0.05
C LYS A 75 -1.49 3.11 0.46
N SER A 76 -1.05 4.27 0.95
CA SER A 76 -1.96 5.37 1.27
C SER A 76 -1.44 6.71 0.79
N GLY A 77 -2.34 7.60 0.36
CA GLY A 77 -1.91 8.88 -0.15
C GLY A 77 -3.02 9.86 -0.52
N THR A 78 -2.58 11.07 -0.85
CA THR A 78 -3.42 12.20 -1.29
C THR A 78 -3.43 12.38 -2.81
N GLY A 79 -2.62 11.59 -3.54
CA GLY A 79 -2.56 11.60 -5.00
C GLY A 79 -3.82 10.99 -5.64
N THR A 80 -3.96 11.14 -6.95
CA THR A 80 -4.99 10.49 -7.76
C THR A 80 -4.61 9.06 -8.14
N THR A 81 -3.35 8.68 -7.94
CA THR A 81 -2.81 7.34 -8.17
C THR A 81 -1.93 6.92 -7.00
N LEU A 82 -1.93 5.62 -6.71
CA LEU A 82 -1.03 4.97 -5.75
C LEU A 82 -0.24 3.89 -6.48
N HIS A 83 1.07 3.92 -6.34
CA HIS A 83 2.01 3.05 -7.03
C HIS A 83 2.48 1.92 -6.14
N VAL A 84 2.55 0.70 -6.68
CA VAL A 84 3.18 -0.47 -6.08
C VAL A 84 4.30 -0.93 -7.00
N PRO A 85 5.56 -0.81 -6.60
CA PRO A 85 6.70 -1.33 -7.32
C PRO A 85 6.66 -2.86 -7.43
N TYR A 86 7.18 -3.41 -8.51
CA TYR A 86 7.19 -4.86 -8.77
C TYR A 86 7.92 -5.68 -7.70
N ASP A 87 9.00 -5.12 -7.13
CA ASP A 87 9.79 -5.77 -6.07
C ASP A 87 8.97 -6.00 -4.79
N GLN A 88 8.02 -5.11 -4.49
CA GLN A 88 7.12 -5.25 -3.36
C GLN A 88 6.08 -6.36 -3.61
N ILE A 89 5.64 -6.54 -4.84
CA ILE A 89 4.77 -7.65 -5.23
C ILE A 89 5.52 -8.98 -5.13
N ILE A 90 6.76 -9.05 -5.67
CA ILE A 90 7.64 -10.23 -5.55
C ILE A 90 7.84 -10.62 -4.09
N ARG A 91 8.07 -9.65 -3.22
CA ARG A 91 8.26 -9.86 -1.79
C ARG A 91 7.05 -10.53 -1.15
N CYS A 92 5.84 -10.02 -1.44
CA CYS A 92 4.59 -10.62 -0.99
C CYS A 92 4.40 -12.04 -1.53
N LEU A 93 4.70 -12.28 -2.82
CA LEU A 93 4.60 -13.61 -3.44
C LEU A 93 5.54 -14.62 -2.77
N LYS A 94 6.83 -14.29 -2.62
CA LYS A 94 7.82 -15.14 -1.96
C LYS A 94 7.38 -15.54 -0.54
N TRP A 95 6.86 -14.59 0.23
CA TRP A 95 6.32 -14.86 1.55
C TRP A 95 5.09 -15.76 1.49
N THR A 96 4.19 -15.53 0.55
CA THR A 96 3.00 -16.37 0.36
C THR A 96 3.38 -17.82 0.01
N GLU A 97 4.43 -18.02 -0.78
CA GLU A 97 4.93 -19.33 -1.16
C GLU A 97 5.51 -20.11 0.03
N ASN A 98 6.24 -19.44 0.93
CA ASN A 98 6.87 -20.07 2.08
C ASN A 98 5.88 -20.63 3.14
N PHE A 99 4.60 -20.27 3.07
CA PHE A 99 3.59 -20.72 4.03
C PHE A 99 2.68 -21.82 3.45
N GLU A 100 3.26 -22.92 3.01
CA GLU A 100 2.55 -24.03 2.33
C GLU A 100 1.47 -24.72 3.18
N LEU A 101 1.57 -24.62 4.50
CA LEU A 101 0.59 -25.18 5.43
C LEU A 101 -0.80 -24.53 5.32
N TYR A 102 -0.88 -23.31 4.79
CA TYR A 102 -2.14 -22.63 4.58
C TYR A 102 -2.76 -23.01 3.24
N LYS A 103 -3.99 -23.57 3.26
CA LYS A 103 -4.73 -24.00 2.06
C LYS A 103 -5.06 -22.85 1.13
N THR A 104 -5.45 -21.70 1.69
CA THR A 104 -5.75 -20.48 0.94
C THR A 104 -4.71 -19.42 1.23
N ARG A 105 -3.95 -19.06 0.23
CA ARG A 105 -2.91 -18.03 0.31
C ARG A 105 -3.16 -16.96 -0.74
N LYS A 106 -3.13 -15.69 -0.35
CA LYS A 106 -3.37 -14.56 -1.26
C LYS A 106 -2.42 -13.42 -0.99
N VAL A 107 -2.01 -12.76 -2.06
CA VAL A 107 -1.37 -11.44 -2.00
C VAL A 107 -2.47 -10.40 -2.15
N ILE A 108 -2.60 -9.50 -1.19
CA ILE A 108 -3.57 -8.41 -1.19
C ILE A 108 -2.83 -7.08 -1.30
N LEU A 109 -3.24 -6.27 -2.25
CA LEU A 109 -2.78 -4.89 -2.40
C LEU A 109 -3.86 -3.97 -1.82
N ALA A 110 -3.56 -3.33 -0.69
CA ALA A 110 -4.50 -2.50 0.05
C ALA A 110 -4.23 -1.01 -0.20
N PHE A 111 -5.18 -0.33 -0.83
CA PHE A 111 -5.07 1.07 -1.21
C PHE A 111 -6.00 1.93 -0.38
N LYS A 112 -5.49 3.08 0.12
CA LYS A 112 -6.28 4.08 0.81
C LYS A 112 -6.04 5.47 0.22
N PHE A 113 -7.04 6.00 -0.45
CA PHE A 113 -7.06 7.38 -0.93
C PHE A 113 -7.65 8.28 0.14
N LEU A 114 -6.84 9.19 0.67
CA LEU A 114 -7.24 10.06 1.77
C LEU A 114 -8.28 11.09 1.30
N SER A 115 -9.09 11.57 2.27
CA SER A 115 -10.14 12.58 2.04
C SER A 115 -9.64 13.95 1.55
N LYS A 116 -8.32 14.09 1.36
CA LYS A 116 -7.67 15.28 0.80
C LYS A 116 -6.93 14.90 -0.47
N LYS A 117 -7.31 15.50 -1.60
CA LYS A 117 -6.60 15.40 -2.88
C LYS A 117 -5.56 16.52 -2.95
N ARG A 118 -4.33 16.18 -3.25
CA ARG A 118 -3.28 17.18 -3.48
C ARG A 118 -3.46 17.79 -4.88
N ILE A 119 -3.57 19.12 -4.95
CA ILE A 119 -3.72 19.90 -6.19
C ILE A 119 -2.49 20.76 -6.47
N GLY A 120 -1.69 21.07 -5.45
CA GLY A 120 -0.46 21.88 -5.57
C GLY A 120 0.51 21.63 -4.41
N VAL A 121 1.52 22.49 -4.30
CA VAL A 121 2.48 22.46 -3.19
C VAL A 121 1.83 23.03 -1.93
N GLY A 122 1.45 22.14 -1.01
CA GLY A 122 0.74 22.53 0.23
C GLY A 122 -0.76 22.73 0.06
N GLU A 123 -1.28 22.62 -1.15
CA GLU A 123 -2.70 22.83 -1.47
C GLU A 123 -3.44 21.51 -1.57
N TYR A 124 -4.65 21.48 -1.01
CA TYR A 124 -5.49 20.29 -0.95
C TYR A 124 -6.94 20.63 -1.17
N GLU A 125 -7.60 19.81 -1.97
CA GLU A 125 -9.05 19.80 -2.16
C GLU A 125 -9.68 18.67 -1.34
N LYS A 126 -10.85 18.90 -0.75
CA LYS A 126 -11.60 17.86 -0.04
C LYS A 126 -12.20 16.88 -1.04
N ARG A 127 -12.10 15.59 -0.76
CA ARG A 127 -12.74 14.52 -1.53
C ARG A 127 -13.19 13.40 -0.62
N GLU A 128 -13.96 12.46 -1.15
CA GLU A 128 -14.34 11.23 -0.46
C GLU A 128 -13.10 10.36 -0.16
N LEU A 129 -13.08 9.73 1.02
CA LEU A 129 -12.10 8.70 1.34
C LEU A 129 -12.50 7.42 0.60
N ARG A 130 -11.56 6.76 -0.05
CA ARG A 130 -11.79 5.48 -0.73
C ARG A 130 -10.74 4.46 -0.37
N GLU A 131 -11.19 3.22 -0.18
CA GLU A 131 -10.33 2.09 0.11
C GLU A 131 -10.60 0.99 -0.93
N TYR A 132 -9.54 0.32 -1.39
CA TYR A 132 -9.63 -0.79 -2.33
C TYR A 132 -8.69 -1.89 -1.89
N TYR A 133 -9.13 -3.14 -2.04
CA TYR A 133 -8.38 -4.34 -1.72
C TYR A 133 -8.32 -5.20 -2.98
N LYS A 134 -7.17 -5.22 -3.65
CA LYS A 134 -6.99 -5.94 -4.91
C LYS A 134 -6.22 -7.23 -4.69
N VAL A 135 -6.69 -8.32 -5.28
CA VAL A 135 -5.99 -9.61 -5.25
C VAL A 135 -4.98 -9.66 -6.37
N TRP A 136 -3.71 -9.84 -6.02
CA TRP A 136 -2.70 -10.22 -7.00
C TRP A 136 -2.75 -11.73 -7.19
N LYS A 137 -3.01 -12.20 -8.42
CA LYS A 137 -2.99 -13.63 -8.73
C LYS A 137 -1.54 -14.11 -8.78
N ILE A 138 -1.26 -15.24 -8.14
CA ILE A 138 0.09 -15.84 -8.11
C ILE A 138 0.61 -16.14 -9.53
N SER A 139 -0.30 -16.45 -10.47
CA SER A 139 0.04 -16.69 -11.89
C SER A 139 0.39 -15.43 -12.68
N HIS A 140 0.13 -14.23 -12.16
CA HIS A 140 0.48 -12.98 -12.84
C HIS A 140 1.96 -12.69 -12.66
N LYS A 141 2.65 -12.43 -13.79
CA LYS A 141 4.02 -11.93 -13.74
C LYS A 141 4.07 -10.60 -12.98
N PRO A 142 4.92 -10.46 -11.95
CA PRO A 142 5.05 -9.22 -11.23
C PRO A 142 5.49 -8.08 -12.15
N VAL A 143 4.82 -6.93 -12.02
CA VAL A 143 5.12 -5.71 -12.77
C VAL A 143 4.87 -4.51 -11.87
N ASP A 144 5.49 -3.39 -12.16
CA ASP A 144 5.11 -2.12 -11.56
C ASP A 144 3.65 -1.82 -11.87
N MET A 145 2.89 -1.41 -10.87
CA MET A 145 1.48 -1.13 -11.07
C MET A 145 1.01 0.14 -10.36
N VAL A 146 -0.10 0.68 -10.83
CA VAL A 146 -0.80 1.79 -10.18
C VAL A 146 -2.27 1.46 -9.99
N CYS A 147 -2.83 1.89 -8.86
CA CYS A 147 -4.26 1.98 -8.62
C CYS A 147 -4.67 3.44 -8.73
N LYS A 148 -5.75 3.74 -9.48
CA LYS A 148 -6.35 5.06 -9.55
C LYS A 148 -7.37 5.29 -8.44
N TYR A 149 -7.76 6.55 -8.25
CA TYR A 149 -8.76 6.94 -7.26
C TYR A 149 -10.15 6.31 -7.49
N ASP A 150 -10.46 5.90 -8.71
CA ASP A 150 -11.69 5.18 -9.09
C ASP A 150 -11.60 3.66 -8.88
N GLY A 151 -10.47 3.15 -8.36
CA GLY A 151 -10.23 1.73 -8.13
C GLY A 151 -9.72 0.97 -9.36
N THR A 152 -9.60 1.60 -10.52
CA THR A 152 -9.02 0.95 -11.70
C THR A 152 -7.51 0.75 -11.54
N THR A 153 -7.00 -0.37 -12.06
CA THR A 153 -5.60 -0.75 -11.94
C THR A 153 -4.94 -0.86 -13.31
N TYR A 154 -3.65 -0.49 -13.37
CA TYR A 154 -2.83 -0.51 -14.57
C TYR A 154 -1.44 -1.05 -14.26
N ALA A 155 -0.92 -1.89 -15.14
CA ALA A 155 0.49 -2.24 -15.19
C ALA A 155 1.28 -1.09 -15.86
N LEU A 156 2.50 -0.87 -15.39
CA LEU A 156 3.46 0.05 -16.01
C LEU A 156 4.50 -0.80 -16.73
N ILE A 157 4.43 -0.85 -18.04
CA ILE A 157 5.33 -1.66 -18.90
C ILE A 157 5.95 -0.71 -19.92
N ASP A 158 7.26 -0.60 -19.92
CA ASP A 158 8.02 0.25 -20.86
C ASP A 158 7.54 1.71 -20.91
N GLY A 159 7.13 2.25 -19.73
CA GLY A 159 6.61 3.59 -19.60
C GLY A 159 5.12 3.75 -19.97
N GLU A 160 4.50 2.72 -20.54
CA GLU A 160 3.08 2.72 -20.90
C GLU A 160 2.19 2.15 -19.77
N LYS A 161 0.93 2.62 -19.74
CA LYS A 161 -0.11 2.10 -18.83
C LYS A 161 -0.99 1.11 -19.58
N LYS A 162 -0.87 -0.17 -19.25
CA LYS A 162 -1.76 -1.23 -19.76
C LYS A 162 -2.77 -1.60 -18.69
N LYS A 163 -4.06 -1.67 -19.03
CA LYS A 163 -5.12 -2.03 -18.07
C LYS A 163 -4.80 -3.39 -17.45
N LEU A 164 -4.83 -3.46 -16.12
CA LEU A 164 -4.61 -4.66 -15.33
C LEU A 164 -5.89 -4.94 -14.55
N ASP A 165 -6.60 -6.00 -14.91
CA ASP A 165 -7.88 -6.35 -14.28
C ASP A 165 -7.65 -7.20 -13.02
N LEU A 166 -7.41 -6.53 -11.89
CA LEU A 166 -7.31 -7.16 -10.58
C LEU A 166 -8.68 -7.21 -9.93
N LYS A 167 -9.06 -8.41 -9.46
CA LYS A 167 -10.32 -8.60 -8.72
C LYS A 167 -10.27 -7.88 -7.37
N ASP A 168 -11.37 -7.26 -7.01
CA ASP A 168 -11.58 -6.78 -5.64
C ASP A 168 -11.74 -7.96 -4.67
N TYR A 169 -11.25 -7.77 -3.47
CA TYR A 169 -11.39 -8.70 -2.38
C TYR A 169 -12.28 -8.11 -1.30
N GLU A 170 -13.35 -8.80 -0.99
CA GLU A 170 -14.18 -8.47 0.17
C GLU A 170 -13.42 -8.85 1.43
N VAL A 171 -12.90 -7.82 2.08
CA VAL A 171 -12.20 -7.99 3.35
C VAL A 171 -13.21 -8.24 4.47
N PRO A 172 -12.87 -9.11 5.44
CA PRO A 172 -13.83 -9.57 6.44
C PRO A 172 -14.17 -8.53 7.53
N PHE A 173 -13.83 -7.26 7.36
CA PHE A 173 -14.11 -6.24 8.39
C PHE A 173 -15.27 -5.31 8.11
N ASP A 174 -16.03 -5.55 7.07
CA ASP A 174 -17.20 -4.74 6.70
C ASP A 174 -18.54 -5.43 7.04
N SER A 175 -18.49 -6.42 7.96
CA SER A 175 -19.66 -7.12 8.47
C SER A 175 -20.00 -6.75 9.90
#